data_bb1295a98804220a2b7f9ae770d5857d
#
_entry.id   bb1295a98804220a2b7f9ae770d5857d
#
_cell.length_a   1.000
_cell.length_b   1.000
_cell.length_c   1.000
_cell.angle_alpha   90.00
_cell.angle_beta   90.00
_cell.angle_gamma   90.00
#
_symmetry.space_group_name_H-M   'P 1'
#
loop_
_entity.id
_entity.type
_entity.pdbx_description
1 polymer ?
#
loop_
_entity_poly.entity_id
_entity_poly.type
_entity_poly.pdbx_seq_one_letter_code
_entity_poly.pdbx_strand_id
1 'polypeptide(L)'
;QVAAELANPASAILDIDRKVSDFLRSDAYPKAQFGAPLAGSLIPWIDADLGNGQSKEEWKGGVETNKILGRSDKPLVVDGLCVRIGAMRCHSQALTIKLKQDLPLAEIEQLLANANDWVRVVPNEKAVTMAELTPAAVTGTLTVPVGRIRKLGMGGDYISAFTVGDQL
;
A
#
# COMPACT_ATOMS: atom_id res chain seq x y z
N GLN A 1 -22.28 3.90 -18.58
CA GLN A 1 -20.90 3.34 -18.59
C GLN A 1 -20.84 2.06 -17.78
N VAL A 2 -21.23 2.07 -16.49
CA VAL A 2 -21.29 0.88 -15.61
C VAL A 2 -22.12 -0.27 -16.21
N ALA A 3 -23.25 0.02 -16.84
CA ALA A 3 -24.10 -0.98 -17.47
C ALA A 3 -23.42 -1.66 -18.68
N ALA A 4 -22.60 -0.94 -19.43
CA ALA A 4 -21.84 -1.47 -20.56
C ALA A 4 -20.67 -2.36 -20.07
N GLU A 5 -20.04 -1.98 -18.97
CA GLU A 5 -18.97 -2.74 -18.30
C GLU A 5 -19.47 -4.09 -17.79
N LEU A 6 -20.68 -4.12 -17.20
CA LEU A 6 -21.32 -5.36 -16.76
C LEU A 6 -21.74 -6.27 -17.92
N ALA A 7 -22.06 -5.70 -19.09
CA ALA A 7 -22.47 -6.48 -20.26
C ALA A 7 -21.30 -7.15 -21.00
N ASN A 8 -20.13 -6.50 -21.01
CA ASN A 8 -18.92 -7.06 -21.67
C ASN A 8 -17.63 -6.55 -20.98
N PRO A 9 -17.18 -7.20 -19.92
CA PRO A 9 -16.00 -6.77 -19.17
C PRO A 9 -14.72 -6.66 -20.01
N ALA A 10 -14.52 -7.52 -20.98
CA ALA A 10 -13.34 -7.50 -21.84
C ALA A 10 -13.30 -6.25 -22.72
N SER A 11 -14.42 -5.86 -23.30
CA SER A 11 -14.53 -4.60 -24.08
C SER A 11 -14.37 -3.38 -23.20
N ALA A 12 -14.89 -3.40 -21.98
CA ALA A 12 -14.75 -2.30 -21.02
C ALA A 12 -13.29 -2.08 -20.65
N ILE A 13 -12.53 -3.14 -20.37
CA ILE A 13 -11.10 -3.06 -20.07
C ILE A 13 -10.33 -2.47 -21.23
N LEU A 14 -10.57 -2.91 -22.47
CA LEU A 14 -9.92 -2.40 -23.66
C LEU A 14 -10.28 -0.90 -23.93
N ASP A 15 -11.49 -0.50 -23.62
CA ASP A 15 -11.90 0.90 -23.74
C ASP A 15 -11.25 1.80 -22.70
N ILE A 16 -11.11 1.33 -21.46
CA ILE A 16 -10.37 2.02 -20.39
C ILE A 16 -8.90 2.15 -20.79
N ASP A 17 -8.27 1.05 -21.23
CA ASP A 17 -6.87 1.05 -21.66
C ASP A 17 -6.62 2.02 -22.81
N ARG A 18 -7.52 2.06 -23.81
CA ARG A 18 -7.45 3.01 -24.91
C ARG A 18 -7.56 4.46 -24.42
N LYS A 19 -8.54 4.77 -23.57
CA LYS A 19 -8.72 6.11 -23.00
C LYS A 19 -7.52 6.56 -22.17
N VAL A 20 -6.95 5.67 -21.36
CA VAL A 20 -5.72 5.94 -20.59
C VAL A 20 -4.54 6.15 -21.55
N SER A 21 -4.40 5.31 -22.58
CA SER A 21 -3.33 5.44 -23.56
C SER A 21 -3.42 6.74 -24.35
N ASP A 22 -4.61 7.14 -24.79
CA ASP A 22 -4.83 8.40 -25.50
C ASP A 22 -4.54 9.60 -24.60
N PHE A 23 -4.94 9.51 -23.34
CA PHE A 23 -4.68 10.54 -22.34
C PHE A 23 -3.18 10.67 -22.05
N LEU A 24 -2.44 9.58 -21.94
CA LEU A 24 -0.98 9.57 -21.72
C LEU A 24 -0.17 10.11 -22.90
N ARG A 25 -0.73 10.09 -24.11
CA ARG A 25 -0.09 10.61 -25.34
C ARG A 25 -0.37 12.08 -25.60
N SER A 26 -1.24 12.70 -24.83
CA SER A 26 -1.64 14.08 -25.00
C SER A 26 -0.82 15.03 -24.14
N ASP A 27 -0.34 16.14 -24.67
CA ASP A 27 0.27 17.23 -23.91
C ASP A 27 -0.72 17.95 -22.98
N ALA A 28 -2.02 17.73 -23.17
CA ALA A 28 -3.09 18.24 -22.32
C ALA A 28 -3.32 17.44 -21.03
N TYR A 29 -2.45 16.50 -20.73
CA TYR A 29 -2.53 15.67 -19.52
C TYR A 29 -2.51 16.53 -18.25
N PRO A 30 -3.51 16.44 -17.33
CA PRO A 30 -3.54 17.23 -16.12
C PRO A 30 -2.38 16.87 -15.19
N LYS A 31 -1.45 17.79 -14.98
CA LYS A 31 -0.27 17.64 -14.12
C LYS A 31 -0.05 18.82 -13.17
N ALA A 32 -0.94 19.83 -13.22
CA ALA A 32 -0.76 21.06 -12.45
C ALA A 32 -0.74 20.83 -10.93
N GLN A 33 -1.45 19.81 -10.43
CA GLN A 33 -1.55 19.53 -8.99
C GLN A 33 -0.28 18.86 -8.41
N PHE A 34 0.38 18.02 -9.21
CA PHE A 34 1.47 17.15 -8.73
C PHE A 34 2.77 17.30 -9.55
N GLY A 35 2.80 18.17 -10.52
CA GLY A 35 3.94 18.32 -11.44
C GLY A 35 4.09 17.17 -12.45
N ALA A 36 3.38 16.06 -12.27
CA ALA A 36 3.36 14.88 -13.12
C ALA A 36 1.95 14.29 -13.22
N PRO A 37 1.65 13.51 -14.27
CA PRO A 37 0.36 12.85 -14.43
C PRO A 37 0.15 11.77 -13.35
N LEU A 38 -1.04 11.74 -12.72
CA LEU A 38 -1.39 10.74 -11.71
C LEU A 38 -2.46 9.76 -12.18
N ALA A 39 -3.48 10.20 -12.92
CA ALA A 39 -4.56 9.33 -13.39
C ALA A 39 -4.02 8.22 -14.31
N GLY A 40 -4.28 6.97 -13.99
CA GLY A 40 -3.74 5.82 -14.71
C GLY A 40 -2.20 5.65 -14.63
N SER A 41 -1.56 6.34 -13.69
CA SER A 41 -0.11 6.36 -13.50
C SER A 41 0.25 6.31 -12.01
N LEU A 42 1.54 6.48 -11.72
CA LEU A 42 2.05 6.66 -10.36
C LEU A 42 3.17 7.70 -10.34
N ILE A 43 3.42 8.30 -9.18
CA ILE A 43 4.50 9.26 -8.98
C ILE A 43 5.36 8.76 -7.81
N PRO A 44 6.62 8.34 -8.06
CA PRO A 44 7.50 7.77 -7.03
C PRO A 44 8.23 8.86 -6.24
N TRP A 45 7.54 9.92 -5.90
CA TRP A 45 8.04 11.02 -5.06
C TRP A 45 6.86 11.74 -4.41
N ILE A 46 6.92 11.92 -3.09
CA ILE A 46 5.91 12.67 -2.35
C ILE A 46 6.60 13.68 -1.43
N ASP A 47 6.13 14.95 -1.48
CA ASP A 47 6.64 16.06 -0.66
C ASP A 47 8.05 16.54 -1.07
N ALA A 48 8.69 17.36 -0.25
CA ALA A 48 9.94 18.04 -0.52
C ALA A 48 11.15 17.09 -0.56
N ASP A 49 12.13 17.45 -1.39
CA ASP A 49 13.44 16.80 -1.42
C ASP A 49 14.28 17.26 -0.21
N LEU A 50 14.84 16.31 0.53
CA LEU A 50 15.74 16.58 1.67
C LEU A 50 17.21 16.73 1.25
N GLY A 51 17.53 16.61 -0.04
CA GLY A 51 18.87 16.78 -0.58
C GLY A 51 19.81 15.58 -0.37
N ASN A 52 19.30 14.47 0.13
CA ASN A 52 20.04 13.21 0.35
C ASN A 52 19.46 12.03 -0.47
N GLY A 53 18.58 12.32 -1.43
CA GLY A 53 17.86 11.32 -2.22
C GLY A 53 16.59 10.80 -1.56
N GLN A 54 16.21 11.33 -0.40
CA GLN A 54 14.99 10.98 0.33
C GLN A 54 13.97 12.11 0.25
N SER A 55 12.70 11.76 0.09
CA SER A 55 11.61 12.73 0.24
C SER A 55 11.25 12.94 1.71
N LYS A 56 10.64 14.08 2.01
CA LYS A 56 10.18 14.38 3.36
C LYS A 56 9.14 13.37 3.86
N GLU A 57 8.30 12.84 2.99
CA GLU A 57 7.30 11.83 3.35
C GLU A 57 7.95 10.50 3.75
N GLU A 58 9.02 10.09 3.08
CA GLU A 58 9.80 8.91 3.44
C GLU A 58 10.49 9.06 4.80
N TRP A 59 11.09 10.21 5.05
CA TRP A 59 11.67 10.55 6.35
C TRP A 59 10.62 10.54 7.48
N LYS A 60 9.43 11.10 7.24
CA LYS A 60 8.31 11.10 8.19
C LYS A 60 7.91 9.69 8.61
N GLY A 61 7.91 8.73 7.68
CA GLY A 61 7.58 7.34 7.97
C GLY A 61 8.39 6.78 9.14
N GLY A 62 9.69 7.00 9.17
CA GLY A 62 10.57 6.60 10.26
C GLY A 62 10.32 7.35 11.56
N VAL A 63 10.23 8.67 11.49
CA VAL A 63 10.07 9.55 12.65
C VAL A 63 8.71 9.33 13.35
N GLU A 64 7.64 9.33 12.58
CA GLU A 64 6.28 9.21 13.11
C GLU A 64 6.04 7.81 13.69
N THR A 65 6.50 6.75 13.00
CA THR A 65 6.43 5.38 13.53
C THR A 65 7.09 5.28 14.89
N ASN A 66 8.30 5.79 15.05
CA ASN A 66 9.02 5.74 16.32
C ASN A 66 8.37 6.60 17.40
N LYS A 67 7.82 7.75 17.04
CA LYS A 67 7.04 8.61 17.95
C LYS A 67 5.79 7.89 18.46
N ILE A 68 5.00 7.29 17.57
CA ILE A 68 3.78 6.55 17.92
C ILE A 68 4.10 5.36 18.83
N LEU A 69 5.20 4.66 18.56
CA LEU A 69 5.64 3.51 19.35
C LEU A 69 6.38 3.89 20.65
N GLY A 70 6.55 5.19 20.95
CA GLY A 70 7.29 5.66 22.12
C GLY A 70 8.78 5.25 22.09
N ARG A 71 9.39 5.18 20.91
CA ARG A 71 10.75 4.68 20.70
C ARG A 71 11.74 5.76 20.25
N SER A 72 11.48 7.01 20.57
CA SER A 72 12.33 8.13 20.15
C SER A 72 13.78 7.99 20.63
N ASP A 73 13.98 7.42 21.81
CA ASP A 73 15.33 7.22 22.39
C ASP A 73 16.06 6.00 21.82
N LYS A 74 15.33 5.03 21.30
CA LYS A 74 15.88 3.81 20.71
C LYS A 74 15.06 3.42 19.47
N PRO A 75 15.22 4.17 18.37
CA PRO A 75 14.38 4.03 17.21
C PRO A 75 14.55 2.68 16.51
N LEU A 76 13.45 2.19 15.98
CA LEU A 76 13.45 1.15 14.95
C LEU A 76 13.89 1.78 13.63
N VAL A 77 14.64 1.02 12.85
CA VAL A 77 14.95 1.40 11.47
C VAL A 77 13.70 1.17 10.63
N VAL A 78 13.15 2.25 10.09
CA VAL A 78 12.02 2.24 9.15
C VAL A 78 12.43 3.11 7.97
N ASP A 79 12.38 2.54 6.79
CA ASP A 79 12.72 3.22 5.54
C ASP A 79 11.87 2.64 4.40
N GLY A 80 11.77 3.36 3.30
CA GLY A 80 11.00 2.93 2.14
C GLY A 80 10.88 4.01 1.08
N LEU A 81 10.15 3.68 0.02
CA LEU A 81 9.78 4.63 -1.03
C LEU A 81 8.30 4.99 -0.90
N CYS A 82 8.01 6.28 -0.90
CA CYS A 82 6.64 6.78 -0.93
C CYS A 82 6.21 7.02 -2.36
N VAL A 83 5.16 6.33 -2.76
CA VAL A 83 4.62 6.37 -4.12
C VAL A 83 3.17 6.85 -4.09
N ARG A 84 2.88 7.94 -4.78
CA ARG A 84 1.51 8.39 -5.00
C ARG A 84 0.90 7.59 -6.15
N ILE A 85 -0.20 6.96 -5.89
CA ILE A 85 -0.95 6.16 -6.88
C ILE A 85 -2.31 6.80 -7.17
N GLY A 86 -2.88 6.49 -8.34
CA GLY A 86 -4.19 6.98 -8.75
C GLY A 86 -5.39 6.30 -8.08
N ALA A 87 -5.21 5.68 -6.90
CA ALA A 87 -6.32 5.17 -6.11
C ALA A 87 -7.16 6.30 -5.52
N MET A 88 -8.47 6.14 -5.50
CA MET A 88 -9.40 7.18 -5.04
C MET A 88 -9.32 7.41 -3.55
N ARG A 89 -9.03 6.37 -2.77
CA ARG A 89 -8.94 6.39 -1.29
C ARG A 89 -7.94 5.33 -0.84
N CYS A 90 -7.64 5.35 0.43
CA CYS A 90 -6.81 4.40 1.17
C CYS A 90 -5.30 4.59 0.97
N HIS A 91 -4.57 4.18 2.00
CA HIS A 91 -3.14 3.93 1.93
C HIS A 91 -2.88 2.44 1.88
N SER A 92 -1.88 2.05 1.09
CA SER A 92 -1.44 0.64 1.01
C SER A 92 0.05 0.57 1.23
N GLN A 93 0.52 -0.47 1.93
CA GLN A 93 1.93 -0.67 2.22
C GLN A 93 2.33 -2.11 1.90
N ALA A 94 3.33 -2.28 1.06
CA ALA A 94 4.05 -3.54 0.89
C ALA A 94 5.27 -3.52 1.80
N LEU A 95 5.32 -4.43 2.77
CA LEU A 95 6.29 -4.43 3.84
C LEU A 95 7.29 -5.59 3.70
N THR A 96 8.55 -5.28 3.95
CA THR A 96 9.61 -6.25 4.26
C THR A 96 10.03 -6.00 5.71
N ILE A 97 9.85 -6.98 6.56
CA ILE A 97 10.08 -6.85 7.99
C ILE A 97 11.16 -7.84 8.43
N LYS A 98 12.20 -7.32 9.06
CA LYS A 98 13.19 -8.14 9.74
C LYS A 98 12.80 -8.31 11.21
N LEU A 99 12.51 -9.53 11.62
CA LEU A 99 12.20 -9.87 12.99
C LEU A 99 13.49 -9.98 13.82
N LYS A 100 13.38 -9.90 15.13
CA LYS A 100 14.52 -10.13 16.05
C LYS A 100 14.93 -11.60 16.12
N GLN A 101 14.01 -12.49 15.81
CA GLN A 101 14.20 -13.94 15.79
C GLN A 101 13.27 -14.58 14.77
N ASP A 102 13.61 -15.76 14.32
CA ASP A 102 12.75 -16.56 13.46
C ASP A 102 11.57 -17.11 14.26
N LEU A 103 10.36 -16.70 13.91
CA LEU A 103 9.10 -17.16 14.51
C LEU A 103 8.29 -17.95 13.48
N PRO A 104 7.53 -18.98 13.89
CA PRO A 104 6.55 -19.63 13.04
C PRO A 104 5.50 -18.64 12.50
N LEU A 105 5.07 -18.80 11.24
CA LEU A 105 4.06 -17.92 10.64
C LEU A 105 2.76 -17.88 11.45
N ALA A 106 2.29 -19.02 11.92
CA ALA A 106 1.07 -19.10 12.73
C ALA A 106 1.15 -18.26 14.02
N GLU A 107 2.32 -18.20 14.65
CA GLU A 107 2.54 -17.35 15.81
C GLU A 107 2.50 -15.85 15.44
N ILE A 108 3.11 -15.48 14.32
CA ILE A 108 3.08 -14.11 13.81
C ILE A 108 1.64 -13.68 13.50
N GLU A 109 0.89 -14.52 12.81
CA GLU A 109 -0.53 -14.26 12.47
C GLU A 109 -1.38 -14.13 13.74
N GLN A 110 -1.15 -14.97 14.74
CA GLN A 110 -1.85 -14.89 16.00
C GLN A 110 -1.53 -13.62 16.78
N LEU A 111 -0.25 -13.20 16.82
CA LEU A 111 0.17 -11.94 17.43
C LEU A 111 -0.52 -10.74 16.76
N LEU A 112 -0.58 -10.73 15.44
CA LEU A 112 -1.25 -9.68 14.69
C LEU A 112 -2.77 -9.68 14.91
N ALA A 113 -3.41 -10.84 14.89
CA ALA A 113 -4.84 -10.97 15.10
C ALA A 113 -5.29 -10.50 16.51
N ASN A 114 -4.41 -10.59 17.49
CA ASN A 114 -4.66 -10.16 18.87
C ASN A 114 -4.09 -8.77 19.20
N ALA A 115 -3.55 -8.03 18.21
CA ALA A 115 -2.89 -6.76 18.48
C ALA A 115 -3.86 -5.66 18.94
N ASN A 116 -5.02 -5.56 18.31
CA ASN A 116 -6.11 -4.63 18.64
C ASN A 116 -7.35 -4.92 17.79
N ASP A 117 -8.44 -4.19 18.06
CA ASP A 117 -9.75 -4.39 17.41
C ASP A 117 -9.79 -3.98 15.93
N TRP A 118 -8.81 -3.24 15.45
CA TRP A 118 -8.76 -2.71 14.09
C TRP A 118 -8.06 -3.65 13.12
N VAL A 119 -7.05 -4.38 13.60
CA VAL A 119 -6.25 -5.28 12.78
C VAL A 119 -6.99 -6.58 12.50
N ARG A 120 -7.08 -6.96 11.23
CA ARG A 120 -7.62 -8.23 10.79
C ARG A 120 -6.63 -8.96 9.90
N VAL A 121 -6.24 -10.16 10.30
CA VAL A 121 -5.35 -11.01 9.49
C VAL A 121 -6.16 -11.61 8.34
N VAL A 122 -5.66 -11.45 7.13
CA VAL A 122 -6.20 -12.01 5.89
C VAL A 122 -5.37 -13.22 5.50
N PRO A 123 -5.97 -14.41 5.36
CA PRO A 123 -5.25 -15.61 4.93
C PRO A 123 -4.47 -15.41 3.64
N ASN A 124 -3.27 -15.98 3.56
CA ASN A 124 -2.43 -15.85 2.37
C ASN A 124 -2.90 -16.76 1.22
N GLU A 125 -4.16 -16.62 0.86
CA GLU A 125 -4.84 -17.29 -0.22
C GLU A 125 -5.19 -16.30 -1.33
N LYS A 126 -5.01 -16.68 -2.59
CA LYS A 126 -5.21 -15.78 -3.74
C LYS A 126 -6.61 -15.18 -3.75
N ALA A 127 -7.65 -16.01 -3.64
CA ALA A 127 -9.03 -15.54 -3.74
C ALA A 127 -9.40 -14.58 -2.59
N VAL A 128 -9.02 -14.92 -1.36
CA VAL A 128 -9.28 -14.10 -0.17
C VAL A 128 -8.49 -12.79 -0.24
N THR A 129 -7.21 -12.85 -0.62
CA THR A 129 -6.38 -11.65 -0.81
C THR A 129 -7.01 -10.68 -1.80
N MET A 130 -7.48 -11.18 -2.94
CA MET A 130 -8.09 -10.35 -3.99
C MET A 130 -9.43 -9.77 -3.57
N ALA A 131 -10.18 -10.46 -2.72
CA ALA A 131 -11.49 -10.00 -2.24
C ALA A 131 -11.38 -8.99 -1.07
N GLU A 132 -10.40 -9.17 -0.19
CA GLU A 132 -10.42 -8.51 1.12
C GLU A 132 -9.22 -7.56 1.38
N LEU A 133 -8.13 -7.69 0.61
CA LEU A 133 -6.91 -6.93 0.85
C LEU A 133 -6.68 -5.86 -0.24
N THR A 134 -7.71 -5.08 -0.51
CA THR A 134 -7.69 -4.03 -1.54
C THR A 134 -8.27 -2.72 -1.02
N PRO A 135 -7.89 -1.56 -1.59
CA PRO A 135 -8.53 -0.28 -1.27
C PRO A 135 -10.05 -0.32 -1.38
N ALA A 136 -10.59 -1.00 -2.40
CA ALA A 136 -12.03 -1.11 -2.60
C ALA A 136 -12.73 -1.86 -1.46
N ALA A 137 -12.09 -2.89 -0.91
CA ALA A 137 -12.67 -3.70 0.17
C ALA A 137 -12.71 -2.98 1.52
N VAL A 138 -11.79 -2.03 1.77
CA VAL A 138 -11.69 -1.36 3.07
C VAL A 138 -12.26 0.05 3.08
N THR A 139 -12.55 0.62 1.91
CA THR A 139 -13.13 1.97 1.80
C THR A 139 -14.38 2.10 2.68
N GLY A 140 -14.41 3.12 3.53
CA GLY A 140 -15.50 3.40 4.47
C GLY A 140 -15.48 2.54 5.73
N THR A 141 -14.42 1.77 5.98
CA THR A 141 -14.28 0.95 7.19
C THR A 141 -13.11 1.41 8.05
N LEU A 142 -13.13 1.07 9.34
CA LEU A 142 -12.02 1.28 10.26
C LEU A 142 -11.09 0.05 10.33
N THR A 143 -11.42 -1.02 9.62
CA THR A 143 -10.62 -2.25 9.61
C THR A 143 -9.31 -2.01 8.85
N VAL A 144 -8.21 -2.47 9.42
CA VAL A 144 -6.88 -2.49 8.81
C VAL A 144 -6.50 -3.95 8.53
N PRO A 145 -6.85 -4.49 7.36
CA PRO A 145 -6.46 -5.85 7.02
C PRO A 145 -4.95 -5.93 6.77
N VAL A 146 -4.36 -7.00 7.28
CA VAL A 146 -2.95 -7.36 7.07
C VAL A 146 -2.91 -8.77 6.49
N GLY A 147 -2.30 -8.91 5.34
CA GLY A 147 -2.20 -10.20 4.65
C GLY A 147 -0.90 -10.33 3.89
N ARG A 148 -0.81 -11.33 3.00
CA ARG A 148 0.43 -11.66 2.29
C ARG A 148 1.61 -11.97 3.22
N ILE A 149 1.29 -12.44 4.42
CA ILE A 149 2.28 -12.81 5.44
C ILE A 149 2.94 -14.11 5.01
N ARG A 150 4.23 -14.07 4.77
CA ARG A 150 5.04 -15.22 4.40
C ARG A 150 6.50 -14.99 4.72
N LYS A 151 7.26 -16.05 4.90
CA LYS A 151 8.73 -15.97 4.97
C LYS A 151 9.31 -15.55 3.61
N LEU A 152 10.35 -14.73 3.67
CA LEU A 152 11.10 -14.32 2.49
C LEU A 152 12.34 -15.21 2.30
N GLY A 153 12.82 -15.30 1.07
CA GLY A 153 14.04 -16.05 0.75
C GLY A 153 15.35 -15.44 1.28
N MET A 154 15.27 -14.34 2.02
CA MET A 154 16.42 -13.66 2.61
C MET A 154 16.84 -14.22 3.98
N GLY A 155 16.05 -15.10 4.57
CA GLY A 155 16.28 -15.71 5.87
C GLY A 155 14.97 -15.94 6.62
N GLY A 156 14.98 -16.84 7.62
CA GLY A 156 13.79 -17.19 8.39
C GLY A 156 13.23 -16.04 9.25
N ASP A 157 14.08 -15.08 9.58
CA ASP A 157 13.72 -13.85 10.31
C ASP A 157 13.16 -12.72 9.43
N TYR A 158 13.08 -12.93 8.11
CA TYR A 158 12.48 -11.96 7.20
C TYR A 158 11.09 -12.40 6.74
N ILE A 159 10.12 -11.51 6.90
CA ILE A 159 8.75 -11.72 6.42
C ILE A 159 8.32 -10.62 5.48
N SER A 160 7.41 -10.94 4.57
CA SER A 160 6.58 -9.94 3.89
C SER A 160 5.25 -9.79 4.60
N ALA A 161 4.66 -8.62 4.45
CA ALA A 161 3.26 -8.36 4.74
C ALA A 161 2.74 -7.30 3.77
N PHE A 162 1.43 -7.24 3.59
CA PHE A 162 0.75 -6.16 2.90
C PHE A 162 -0.41 -5.69 3.76
N THR A 163 -0.58 -4.38 3.86
CA THR A 163 -1.69 -3.78 4.59
C THR A 163 -2.32 -2.66 3.77
N VAL A 164 -3.59 -2.42 4.03
CA VAL A 164 -4.35 -1.33 3.44
C VAL A 164 -5.29 -0.77 4.49
N GLY A 165 -5.51 0.54 4.50
CA GLY A 165 -6.41 1.21 5.44
C GLY A 165 -7.01 2.46 4.83
N ASP A 166 -8.26 2.75 5.16
CA ASP A 166 -8.89 4.01 4.77
C ASP A 166 -8.50 5.11 5.76
N GLN A 167 -8.23 6.28 5.24
CA GLN A 167 -8.00 7.48 6.03
C GLN A 167 -9.27 8.31 6.17
N LEU A 168 -10.32 7.78 6.60
CA LEU A 168 -11.68 8.35 6.73
C LEU A 168 -11.76 9.88 6.80
#